data_a9661452b46ef394e6ec6be2cdc2f37d
#
_entry.id   a9661452b46ef394e6ec6be2cdc2f37d
#
_cell.length_a   1.000
_cell.length_b   1.000
_cell.length_c   1.000
_cell.angle_alpha   90.00
_cell.angle_beta   90.00
_cell.angle_gamma   90.00
#
_symmetry.space_group_name_H-M   'P 1'
#
loop_
_entity.id
_entity.type
_entity.pdbx_description
1 polymer ?
#
loop_
_entity_poly.entity_id
_entity_poly.type
_entity_poly.pdbx_seq_one_letter_code
_entity_poly.pdbx_strand_id
1 'polypeptide(L)'
;STLFPYTTLFRSTNFPCCGSGTIAIEAAMIGKNIAPGLSRNFASEGWDIIKPEIWKEERKKAFSAIDNGVRLRISASDNDGRAVAAARKNALEAGVSDDIKFNEADMTGFESDEPGGIIITNPPYGERIGERKQIERIYAKYREFFSEHQDWSLFMITTDKTAEEKVFARPADRRRKLYNGRLEVCYYQFHGKKSKK
;
A
#
# COMPACT_ATOMS: atom_id res chain seq x y z
N SER A 1 -9.57 5.12 -13.92
CA SER A 1 -8.43 4.16 -13.92
C SER A 1 -8.17 3.78 -12.48
N THR A 2 -8.81 2.71 -12.04
CA THR A 2 -8.63 2.13 -10.72
C THR A 2 -7.24 1.50 -10.64
N LEU A 3 -6.37 2.06 -9.80
CA LEU A 3 -5.02 1.53 -9.51
C LEU A 3 -5.07 0.10 -8.94
N PHE A 4 -6.22 -0.28 -8.36
CA PHE A 4 -6.48 -1.61 -7.84
C PHE A 4 -7.89 -2.05 -8.25
N PRO A 5 -8.06 -3.18 -8.97
CA PRO A 5 -9.39 -3.74 -9.16
C PRO A 5 -9.94 -4.17 -7.79
N TYR A 6 -11.20 -3.85 -7.50
CA TYR A 6 -11.87 -4.17 -6.22
C TYR A 6 -11.72 -5.64 -5.79
N THR A 7 -11.68 -6.57 -6.74
CA THR A 7 -11.45 -7.99 -6.48
C THR A 7 -10.08 -8.32 -5.88
N THR A 8 -9.13 -7.36 -5.95
CA THR A 8 -7.77 -7.53 -5.45
C THR A 8 -7.68 -7.35 -3.94
N LEU A 9 -8.54 -6.52 -3.35
CA LEU A 9 -8.58 -6.23 -1.90
C LEU A 9 -9.14 -7.38 -1.06
N PHE A 10 -9.82 -8.35 -1.68
CA PHE A 10 -10.26 -9.58 -1.00
C PHE A 10 -9.17 -10.65 -0.88
N ARG A 11 -8.03 -10.46 -1.54
CA ARG A 11 -6.83 -11.28 -1.36
C ARG A 11 -6.01 -10.75 -0.19
N SER A 12 -5.16 -11.61 0.36
CA SER A 12 -4.18 -11.17 1.36
C SER A 12 -3.30 -10.07 0.79
N THR A 13 -3.36 -8.87 1.38
CA THR A 13 -2.59 -7.71 0.92
C THR A 13 -1.63 -7.28 2.02
N ASN A 14 -0.34 -7.25 1.71
CA ASN A 14 0.72 -7.01 2.66
C ASN A 14 1.52 -5.78 2.28
N PHE A 15 1.81 -4.95 3.27
CA PHE A 15 2.54 -3.70 3.15
C PHE A 15 3.79 -3.73 4.03
N PRO A 16 4.83 -4.49 3.65
CA PRO A 16 6.11 -4.42 4.34
C PRO A 16 6.79 -3.08 4.05
N CYS A 17 7.56 -2.58 5.01
CA CYS A 17 8.13 -1.23 5.00
C CYS A 17 7.02 -0.16 4.93
N CYS A 18 5.99 -0.29 5.79
CA CYS A 18 4.79 0.53 5.71
C CYS A 18 4.99 1.98 6.20
N GLY A 19 6.07 2.27 6.91
CA GLY A 19 6.31 3.58 7.50
C GLY A 19 5.14 4.03 8.38
N SER A 20 4.63 5.22 8.14
CA SER A 20 3.44 5.78 8.82
C SER A 20 2.10 5.16 8.39
N GLY A 21 2.11 4.11 7.57
CA GLY A 21 0.92 3.36 7.17
C GLY A 21 0.14 3.94 6.00
N THR A 22 0.59 5.01 5.36
CA THR A 22 -0.19 5.74 4.34
C THR A 22 -0.81 4.83 3.28
N ILE A 23 -0.01 3.96 2.64
CA ILE A 23 -0.51 3.11 1.54
C ILE A 23 -1.51 2.06 2.05
N ALA A 24 -1.25 1.47 3.22
CA ALA A 24 -2.14 0.47 3.83
C ALA A 24 -3.49 1.10 4.25
N ILE A 25 -3.45 2.30 4.81
CA ILE A 25 -4.63 3.07 5.21
C ILE A 25 -5.47 3.44 4.00
N GLU A 26 -4.87 3.99 2.94
CA GLU A 26 -5.56 4.30 1.69
C GLU A 26 -6.17 3.05 1.05
N ALA A 27 -5.47 1.91 1.09
CA ALA A 27 -6.00 0.65 0.59
C ALA A 27 -7.23 0.19 1.39
N ALA A 28 -7.21 0.33 2.71
CA ALA A 28 -8.35 0.01 3.57
C ALA A 28 -9.54 0.95 3.31
N MET A 29 -9.28 2.26 3.19
CA MET A 29 -10.32 3.26 2.87
C MET A 29 -10.96 2.96 1.51
N ILE A 30 -10.17 2.64 0.49
CA ILE A 30 -10.68 2.24 -0.84
C ILE A 30 -11.54 0.97 -0.71
N GLY A 31 -11.07 -0.03 0.03
CA GLY A 31 -11.78 -1.29 0.22
C GLY A 31 -13.13 -1.13 0.90
N LYS A 32 -13.26 -0.18 1.81
CA LYS A 32 -14.50 0.16 2.52
C LYS A 32 -15.31 1.27 1.84
N ASN A 33 -14.90 1.74 0.69
CA ASN A 33 -15.53 2.86 -0.01
C ASN A 33 -15.62 4.15 0.84
N ILE A 34 -14.58 4.40 1.65
CA ILE A 34 -14.47 5.64 2.44
C ILE A 34 -13.90 6.74 1.55
N ALA A 35 -14.63 7.83 1.40
CA ALA A 35 -14.19 8.96 0.61
C ALA A 35 -12.97 9.66 1.26
N PRO A 36 -11.90 9.96 0.50
CA PRO A 36 -10.74 10.67 1.04
C PRO A 36 -11.14 12.06 1.53
N GLY A 37 -10.63 12.44 2.70
CA GLY A 37 -10.90 13.75 3.29
C GLY A 37 -12.27 13.90 3.96
N LEU A 38 -13.01 12.81 4.17
CA LEU A 38 -14.33 12.82 4.81
C LEU A 38 -14.30 13.39 6.24
N SER A 39 -13.19 13.19 6.94
CA SER A 39 -12.95 13.64 8.32
C SER A 39 -12.35 15.05 8.46
N ARG A 40 -12.12 15.76 7.35
CA ARG A 40 -11.51 17.09 7.35
C ARG A 40 -12.34 18.11 6.57
N ASN A 41 -12.08 19.40 6.79
CA ASN A 41 -12.63 20.48 6.00
C ASN A 41 -11.74 20.80 4.80
N PHE A 42 -12.33 21.30 3.74
CA PHE A 42 -11.66 21.77 2.55
C PHE A 42 -11.67 23.29 2.50
N ALA A 43 -10.58 23.91 2.04
CA ALA A 43 -10.54 25.37 1.87
C ALA A 43 -11.65 25.90 0.95
N SER A 44 -12.07 25.10 -0.01
CA SER A 44 -13.17 25.40 -0.92
C SER A 44 -14.56 25.45 -0.27
N GLU A 45 -14.71 24.97 0.97
CA GLU A 45 -15.96 25.13 1.71
C GLU A 45 -16.26 26.60 2.06
N GLY A 46 -15.23 27.46 2.12
CA GLY A 46 -15.35 28.89 2.30
C GLY A 46 -15.53 29.71 1.02
N TRP A 47 -15.69 29.08 -0.14
CA TRP A 47 -15.87 29.80 -1.40
C TRP A 47 -17.35 30.10 -1.64
N ASP A 48 -17.68 31.38 -1.91
CA ASP A 48 -19.07 31.86 -2.11
C ASP A 48 -19.79 31.21 -3.31
N ILE A 49 -19.02 30.60 -4.25
CA ILE A 49 -19.60 29.94 -5.43
C ILE A 49 -20.21 28.56 -5.12
N ILE A 50 -19.90 27.97 -3.96
CA ILE A 50 -20.42 26.68 -3.54
C ILE A 50 -21.27 26.86 -2.28
N LYS A 51 -22.56 26.60 -2.38
CA LYS A 51 -23.46 26.70 -1.24
C LYS A 51 -23.11 25.67 -0.15
N PRO A 52 -23.09 26.05 1.13
CA PRO A 52 -22.79 25.13 2.25
C PRO A 52 -23.65 23.87 2.29
N GLU A 53 -24.91 23.95 1.82
CA GLU A 53 -25.84 22.83 1.77
C GLU A 53 -25.35 21.72 0.86
N ILE A 54 -24.65 22.06 -0.25
CA ILE A 54 -24.06 21.08 -1.19
C ILE A 54 -22.99 20.26 -0.47
N TRP A 55 -22.12 20.90 0.29
CA TRP A 55 -21.11 20.23 1.09
C TRP A 55 -21.71 19.26 2.11
N LYS A 56 -22.74 19.71 2.81
CA LYS A 56 -23.45 18.88 3.81
C LYS A 56 -24.11 17.67 3.15
N GLU A 57 -24.73 17.84 2.00
CA GLU A 57 -25.38 16.78 1.26
C GLU A 57 -24.36 15.74 0.74
N GLU A 58 -23.26 16.20 0.12
CA GLU A 58 -22.23 15.32 -0.42
C GLU A 58 -21.50 14.56 0.69
N ARG A 59 -21.22 15.18 1.84
CA ARG A 59 -20.71 14.48 3.03
C ARG A 59 -21.66 13.40 3.51
N LYS A 60 -22.97 13.69 3.58
CA LYS A 60 -23.98 12.69 3.97
C LYS A 60 -24.01 11.51 3.00
N LYS A 61 -23.97 11.77 1.69
CA LYS A 61 -23.88 10.72 0.67
C LYS A 61 -22.62 9.87 0.84
N ALA A 62 -21.46 10.51 1.02
CA ALA A 62 -20.20 9.83 1.23
C ALA A 62 -20.20 8.95 2.49
N PHE A 63 -20.74 9.42 3.61
CA PHE A 63 -20.90 8.62 4.82
C PHE A 63 -21.84 7.42 4.60
N SER A 64 -22.93 7.62 3.89
CA SER A 64 -23.89 6.54 3.61
C SER A 64 -23.37 5.49 2.63
N ALA A 65 -22.32 5.83 1.86
CA ALA A 65 -21.69 4.95 0.89
C ALA A 65 -20.60 4.05 1.51
N ILE A 66 -20.24 4.25 2.79
CA ILE A 66 -19.23 3.42 3.46
C ILE A 66 -19.75 1.99 3.58
N ASP A 67 -18.95 1.05 3.09
CA ASP A 67 -19.25 -0.38 3.22
C ASP A 67 -18.63 -0.95 4.51
N ASN A 68 -19.44 -1.07 5.53
CA ASN A 68 -19.04 -1.68 6.80
C ASN A 68 -19.13 -3.22 6.79
N GLY A 69 -19.71 -3.81 5.76
CA GLY A 69 -19.85 -5.26 5.62
C GLY A 69 -18.65 -5.95 5.02
N VAL A 70 -17.78 -5.20 4.33
CA VAL A 70 -16.59 -5.76 3.71
C VAL A 70 -15.55 -6.17 4.75
N ARG A 71 -14.98 -7.36 4.58
CA ARG A 71 -13.84 -7.84 5.38
C ARG A 71 -12.57 -7.76 4.56
N LEU A 72 -11.65 -6.93 5.01
CA LEU A 72 -10.35 -6.76 4.38
C LEU A 72 -9.31 -7.68 5.04
N ARG A 73 -8.33 -8.13 4.25
CA ARG A 73 -7.20 -8.95 4.71
C ARG A 73 -5.91 -8.18 4.50
N ILE A 74 -5.74 -7.11 5.27
CA ILE A 74 -4.61 -6.19 5.15
C ILE A 74 -3.66 -6.39 6.34
N SER A 75 -2.39 -6.60 6.03
CA SER A 75 -1.29 -6.62 7.00
C SER A 75 -0.25 -5.58 6.62
N ALA A 76 0.26 -4.84 7.59
CA ALA A 76 1.29 -3.83 7.39
C ALA A 76 2.39 -4.00 8.45
N SER A 77 3.65 -3.89 8.03
CA SER A 77 4.78 -4.02 8.94
C SER A 77 5.90 -3.05 8.63
N ASP A 78 6.65 -2.70 9.66
CA ASP A 78 7.89 -1.96 9.56
C ASP A 78 8.84 -2.44 10.65
N ASN A 79 10.15 -2.32 10.44
CA ASN A 79 11.15 -2.67 11.44
C ASN A 79 11.40 -1.55 12.47
N ASP A 80 10.86 -0.34 12.26
CA ASP A 80 10.85 0.74 13.24
C ASP A 80 9.51 0.76 13.99
N GLY A 81 9.52 0.33 15.27
CA GLY A 81 8.34 0.33 16.14
C GLY A 81 7.68 1.71 16.28
N ARG A 82 8.46 2.82 16.13
CA ARG A 82 7.89 4.18 16.13
C ARG A 82 7.07 4.45 14.88
N ALA A 83 7.52 3.95 13.73
CA ALA A 83 6.77 4.04 12.49
C ALA A 83 5.46 3.25 12.59
N VAL A 84 5.50 2.04 13.15
CA VAL A 84 4.31 1.21 13.40
C VAL A 84 3.34 1.89 14.38
N ALA A 85 3.85 2.49 15.45
CA ALA A 85 3.00 3.24 16.39
C ALA A 85 2.31 4.44 15.71
N ALA A 86 3.03 5.18 14.86
CA ALA A 86 2.46 6.26 14.06
C ALA A 86 1.41 5.73 13.07
N ALA A 87 1.67 4.60 12.41
CA ALA A 87 0.73 3.97 11.48
C ALA A 87 -0.58 3.56 12.16
N ARG A 88 -0.52 2.97 13.37
CA ARG A 88 -1.70 2.64 14.17
C ARG A 88 -2.54 3.88 14.52
N LYS A 89 -1.86 4.97 14.93
CA LYS A 89 -2.52 6.24 15.23
C LYS A 89 -3.21 6.81 14.00
N ASN A 90 -2.51 6.86 12.86
CA ASN A 90 -3.07 7.36 11.61
C ASN A 90 -4.26 6.51 11.13
N ALA A 91 -4.19 5.18 11.28
CA ALA A 91 -5.30 4.28 10.93
C ALA A 91 -6.54 4.50 11.82
N LEU A 92 -6.33 4.78 13.12
CA LEU A 92 -7.41 5.14 14.04
C LEU A 92 -8.07 6.45 13.62
N GLU A 93 -7.28 7.48 13.30
CA GLU A 93 -7.79 8.77 12.82
C GLU A 93 -8.54 8.65 11.48
N ALA A 94 -8.13 7.71 10.62
CA ALA A 94 -8.80 7.41 9.37
C ALA A 94 -10.03 6.49 9.51
N GLY A 95 -10.29 5.93 10.69
CA GLY A 95 -11.41 5.03 10.95
C GLY A 95 -11.27 3.62 10.37
N VAL A 96 -10.03 3.16 10.16
CA VAL A 96 -9.70 1.84 9.57
C VAL A 96 -8.75 1.01 10.41
N SER A 97 -8.62 1.32 11.70
CA SER A 97 -7.71 0.61 12.62
C SER A 97 -8.00 -0.87 12.73
N ASP A 98 -9.26 -1.27 12.69
CA ASP A 98 -9.70 -2.66 12.83
C ASP A 98 -9.57 -3.46 11.52
N ASP A 99 -9.33 -2.77 10.41
CA ASP A 99 -9.22 -3.36 9.08
C ASP A 99 -7.76 -3.70 8.70
N ILE A 100 -6.79 -3.25 9.52
CA ILE A 100 -5.35 -3.41 9.23
C ILE A 100 -4.63 -4.05 10.41
N LYS A 101 -3.95 -5.17 10.18
CA LYS A 101 -3.07 -5.78 11.17
C LYS A 101 -1.68 -5.18 11.07
N PHE A 102 -1.30 -4.35 12.05
CA PHE A 102 0.04 -3.76 12.12
C PHE A 102 0.99 -4.58 12.99
N ASN A 103 2.20 -4.85 12.49
CA ASN A 103 3.25 -5.58 13.19
C ASN A 103 4.58 -4.84 13.11
N GLU A 104 5.37 -4.87 14.19
CA GLU A 104 6.79 -4.54 14.13
C GLU A 104 7.54 -5.79 13.64
N ALA A 105 8.06 -5.74 12.41
CA ALA A 105 8.75 -6.87 11.80
C ALA A 105 9.67 -6.42 10.68
N ASP A 106 10.80 -7.10 10.53
CA ASP A 106 11.70 -6.92 9.40
C ASP A 106 11.16 -7.68 8.19
N MET A 107 11.15 -7.02 7.01
CA MET A 107 10.72 -7.64 5.76
C MET A 107 11.53 -8.89 5.40
N THR A 108 12.76 -8.99 5.83
CA THR A 108 13.60 -10.18 5.56
C THR A 108 13.08 -11.46 6.24
N GLY A 109 12.21 -11.34 7.24
CA GLY A 109 11.49 -12.42 7.89
C GLY A 109 10.07 -12.65 7.36
N PHE A 110 9.69 -12.02 6.25
CA PHE A 110 8.33 -12.16 5.71
C PHE A 110 8.07 -13.57 5.18
N GLU A 111 6.96 -14.15 5.63
CA GLU A 111 6.46 -15.44 5.18
C GLU A 111 4.93 -15.41 5.08
N SER A 112 4.35 -16.29 4.27
CA SER A 112 2.90 -16.41 4.14
C SER A 112 2.52 -17.80 3.65
N ASP A 113 1.55 -18.43 4.32
CA ASP A 113 0.94 -19.70 3.91
C ASP A 113 -0.26 -19.49 2.97
N GLU A 114 -0.55 -18.23 2.60
CA GLU A 114 -1.68 -17.91 1.74
C GLU A 114 -1.41 -18.35 0.30
N PRO A 115 -2.39 -18.98 -0.37
CA PRO A 115 -2.21 -19.51 -1.73
C PRO A 115 -2.01 -18.46 -2.79
N GLY A 116 -2.13 -17.18 -2.45
CA GLY A 116 -1.90 -16.04 -3.32
C GLY A 116 -2.24 -14.74 -2.63
N GLY A 117 -1.56 -13.67 -3.03
CA GLY A 117 -1.71 -12.38 -2.39
C GLY A 117 -1.04 -11.26 -3.17
N ILE A 118 -0.92 -10.14 -2.48
CA ILE A 118 -0.32 -8.93 -3.02
C ILE A 118 0.64 -8.35 -2.00
N ILE A 119 1.83 -8.02 -2.44
CA ILE A 119 2.76 -7.17 -1.70
C ILE A 119 2.79 -5.80 -2.37
N ILE A 120 2.56 -4.76 -1.57
CA ILE A 120 2.73 -3.36 -1.99
C ILE A 120 3.76 -2.73 -1.08
N THR A 121 4.83 -2.21 -1.64
CA THR A 121 5.97 -1.76 -0.85
C THR A 121 6.63 -0.52 -1.40
N ASN A 122 7.11 0.30 -0.48
CA ASN A 122 7.98 1.44 -0.72
C ASN A 122 9.22 1.30 0.17
N PRO A 123 10.18 0.42 -0.20
CA PRO A 123 11.36 0.17 0.62
C PRO A 123 12.27 1.40 0.69
N PRO A 124 13.22 1.46 1.63
CA PRO A 124 14.24 2.50 1.66
C PRO A 124 14.93 2.67 0.31
N TYR A 125 15.34 3.90 -0.04
CA TYR A 125 15.91 4.17 -1.37
C TYR A 125 17.46 4.03 -1.44
N GLY A 126 18.11 3.74 -0.31
CA GLY A 126 19.56 3.54 -0.29
C GLY A 126 20.38 4.81 -0.29
N GLU A 127 19.79 5.93 0.09
CA GLU A 127 20.48 7.23 0.15
C GLU A 127 21.39 7.37 1.36
N ARG A 128 21.12 6.61 2.45
CA ARG A 128 21.90 6.63 3.68
C ARG A 128 22.91 5.48 3.75
N ILE A 129 24.00 5.73 4.47
CA ILE A 129 25.00 4.70 4.75
C ILE A 129 24.32 3.51 5.49
N GLY A 130 24.44 2.31 4.94
CA GLY A 130 23.79 1.10 5.48
C GLY A 130 22.49 0.70 4.81
N GLU A 131 21.72 1.61 4.25
CA GLU A 131 20.47 1.30 3.55
C GLU A 131 20.68 0.42 2.30
N ARG A 132 21.80 0.57 1.60
CA ARG A 132 22.11 -0.27 0.42
C ARG A 132 22.15 -1.76 0.75
N LYS A 133 22.81 -2.13 1.86
CA LYS A 133 22.85 -3.54 2.31
C LYS A 133 21.45 -4.03 2.73
N GLN A 134 20.66 -3.16 3.35
CA GLN A 134 19.28 -3.48 3.73
C GLN A 134 18.40 -3.74 2.50
N ILE A 135 18.50 -2.88 1.46
CA ILE A 135 17.75 -3.07 0.21
C ILE A 135 18.15 -4.37 -0.48
N GLU A 136 19.44 -4.69 -0.54
CA GLU A 136 19.91 -5.95 -1.13
C GLU A 136 19.31 -7.17 -0.41
N ARG A 137 19.21 -7.14 0.93
CA ARG A 137 18.55 -8.19 1.71
C ARG A 137 17.06 -8.27 1.42
N ILE A 138 16.39 -7.13 1.33
CA ILE A 138 14.95 -7.06 0.98
C ILE A 138 14.73 -7.65 -0.42
N TYR A 139 15.54 -7.29 -1.40
CA TYR A 139 15.42 -7.84 -2.76
C TYR A 139 15.73 -9.34 -2.83
N ALA A 140 16.72 -9.81 -2.06
CA ALA A 140 16.99 -11.23 -1.93
C ALA A 140 15.80 -11.99 -1.34
N LYS A 141 15.16 -11.43 -0.30
CA LYS A 141 13.93 -12.03 0.29
C LYS A 141 12.75 -12.03 -0.68
N TYR A 142 12.54 -10.96 -1.44
CA TYR A 142 11.51 -10.96 -2.49
C TYR A 142 11.81 -12.04 -3.55
N ARG A 143 13.06 -12.17 -4.00
CA ARG A 143 13.45 -13.20 -4.97
C ARG A 143 13.15 -14.60 -4.44
N GLU A 144 13.53 -14.90 -3.20
CA GLU A 144 13.25 -16.15 -2.53
C GLU A 144 11.73 -16.40 -2.46
N PHE A 145 10.98 -15.46 -1.86
CA PHE A 145 9.54 -15.58 -1.67
C PHE A 145 8.78 -15.82 -3.00
N PHE A 146 9.07 -15.02 -4.02
CA PHE A 146 8.38 -15.13 -5.32
C PHE A 146 8.83 -16.34 -6.16
N SER A 147 9.96 -16.99 -5.83
CA SER A 147 10.34 -18.25 -6.45
C SER A 147 9.38 -19.39 -6.05
N GLU A 148 8.85 -19.33 -4.85
CA GLU A 148 7.94 -20.32 -4.26
C GLU A 148 6.46 -19.92 -4.43
N HIS A 149 6.16 -18.62 -4.43
CA HIS A 149 4.81 -18.06 -4.44
C HIS A 149 4.49 -17.33 -5.75
N GLN A 150 4.42 -18.07 -6.85
CA GLN A 150 4.27 -17.50 -8.20
C GLN A 150 2.91 -16.84 -8.47
N ASP A 151 1.89 -17.10 -7.67
CA ASP A 151 0.54 -16.46 -7.71
C ASP A 151 0.45 -15.17 -6.91
N TRP A 152 1.52 -14.80 -6.22
CA TRP A 152 1.60 -13.50 -5.58
C TRP A 152 2.03 -12.40 -6.56
N SER A 153 1.49 -11.21 -6.35
CA SER A 153 1.87 -10.00 -7.10
C SER A 153 2.71 -9.06 -6.25
N LEU A 154 3.67 -8.38 -6.88
CA LEU A 154 4.45 -7.32 -6.24
C LEU A 154 4.21 -5.99 -6.93
N PHE A 155 3.90 -4.98 -6.14
CA PHE A 155 3.82 -3.59 -6.53
C PHE A 155 4.83 -2.78 -5.72
N MET A 156 5.87 -2.27 -6.37
CA MET A 156 7.00 -1.65 -5.67
C MET A 156 7.33 -0.28 -6.23
N ILE A 157 7.53 0.70 -5.35
CA ILE A 157 8.06 2.02 -5.69
C ILE A 157 9.51 2.08 -5.23
N THR A 158 10.45 2.39 -6.12
CA THR A 158 11.87 2.52 -5.78
C THR A 158 12.60 3.46 -6.72
N THR A 159 13.72 4.01 -6.27
CA THR A 159 14.70 4.73 -7.13
C THR A 159 15.63 3.79 -7.87
N ASP A 160 15.72 2.51 -7.46
CA ASP A 160 16.64 1.54 -8.05
C ASP A 160 16.14 1.06 -9.41
N LYS A 161 16.81 1.49 -10.46
CA LYS A 161 16.50 1.11 -11.86
C LYS A 161 16.86 -0.35 -12.17
N THR A 162 17.59 -1.04 -11.28
CA THR A 162 17.98 -2.45 -11.43
C THR A 162 17.07 -3.41 -10.63
N ALA A 163 16.01 -2.88 -10.01
CA ALA A 163 15.10 -3.67 -9.18
C ALA A 163 14.45 -4.85 -9.94
N GLU A 164 14.13 -4.68 -11.22
CA GLU A 164 13.57 -5.74 -12.08
C GLU A 164 14.49 -6.96 -12.16
N GLU A 165 15.78 -6.72 -12.39
CA GLU A 165 16.81 -7.77 -12.48
C GLU A 165 17.05 -8.40 -11.11
N LYS A 166 17.16 -7.57 -10.07
CA LYS A 166 17.50 -8.02 -8.72
C LYS A 166 16.40 -8.87 -8.08
N VAL A 167 15.13 -8.58 -8.35
CA VAL A 167 13.99 -9.28 -7.72
C VAL A 167 13.50 -10.45 -8.57
N PHE A 168 13.28 -10.26 -9.86
CA PHE A 168 12.61 -11.26 -10.70
C PHE A 168 13.46 -11.79 -11.86
N ALA A 169 14.62 -11.19 -12.13
CA ALA A 169 15.43 -11.46 -13.34
C ALA A 169 14.61 -11.39 -14.65
N ARG A 170 13.55 -10.57 -14.65
CA ARG A 170 12.68 -10.31 -15.80
C ARG A 170 12.14 -8.88 -15.75
N PRO A 171 11.73 -8.30 -16.88
CA PRO A 171 11.03 -7.02 -16.89
C PRO A 171 9.72 -7.09 -16.10
N ALA A 172 9.34 -5.97 -15.49
CA ALA A 172 8.03 -5.81 -14.89
C ALA A 172 6.92 -5.85 -15.97
N ASP A 173 5.74 -6.34 -15.61
CA ASP A 173 4.60 -6.36 -16.51
C ASP A 173 4.14 -4.95 -16.87
N ARG A 174 4.32 -4.01 -15.95
CA ARG A 174 4.16 -2.56 -16.18
C ARG A 174 5.14 -1.79 -15.31
N ARG A 175 5.58 -0.65 -15.83
CA ARG A 175 6.36 0.33 -15.07
C ARG A 175 5.89 1.74 -15.37
N ARG A 176 5.91 2.59 -14.35
CA ARG A 176 5.56 3.99 -14.47
C ARG A 176 6.58 4.84 -13.74
N LYS A 177 7.14 5.82 -14.43
CA LYS A 177 7.96 6.86 -13.83
C LYS A 177 7.08 7.80 -13.00
N LEU A 178 7.48 8.06 -11.77
CA LEU A 178 6.82 8.96 -10.83
C LEU A 178 7.86 9.85 -10.17
N TYR A 179 7.39 10.81 -9.38
CA TYR A 179 8.24 11.68 -8.58
C TYR A 179 7.75 11.70 -7.13
N ASN A 180 8.67 11.47 -6.19
CA ASN A 180 8.46 11.68 -4.77
C ASN A 180 9.22 12.95 -4.36
N GLY A 181 8.53 14.10 -4.36
CA GLY A 181 9.16 15.39 -4.29
C GLY A 181 10.05 15.64 -5.52
N ARG A 182 11.38 15.75 -5.30
CA ARG A 182 12.38 15.91 -6.36
C ARG A 182 13.02 14.60 -6.83
N LEU A 183 12.74 13.50 -6.13
CA LEU A 183 13.30 12.19 -6.45
C LEU A 183 12.50 11.53 -7.57
N GLU A 184 13.19 11.12 -8.62
CA GLU A 184 12.63 10.25 -9.64
C GLU A 184 12.55 8.83 -9.09
N VAL A 185 11.36 8.25 -9.09
CA VAL A 185 11.08 6.88 -8.68
C VAL A 185 10.38 6.12 -9.80
N CYS A 186 10.51 4.82 -9.80
CA CYS A 186 9.77 3.95 -10.70
C CYS A 186 8.80 3.08 -9.89
N TYR A 187 7.55 3.04 -10.34
CA TYR A 187 6.54 2.12 -9.86
C TYR A 187 6.52 0.89 -10.75
N TYR A 188 6.99 -0.22 -10.22
CA TYR A 188 7.05 -1.52 -10.87
C TYR A 188 5.85 -2.37 -10.48
N GLN A 189 5.26 -3.05 -11.45
CA GLN A 189 4.13 -3.96 -11.25
C GLN A 189 4.50 -5.35 -11.80
N PHE A 190 4.54 -6.33 -10.90
CA PHE A 190 4.74 -7.72 -11.26
C PHE A 190 3.48 -8.50 -10.84
N HIS A 191 2.76 -9.00 -11.83
CA HIS A 191 1.55 -9.76 -11.57
C HIS A 191 1.87 -11.24 -11.37
N GLY A 192 1.26 -11.83 -10.35
CA GLY A 192 1.32 -13.27 -10.11
C GLY A 192 0.63 -14.06 -11.23
N LYS A 193 1.04 -15.28 -11.42
CA LYS A 193 0.40 -16.19 -12.36
C LYS A 193 -1.03 -16.45 -11.89
N LYS A 194 -2.00 -16.39 -12.80
CA LYS A 194 -3.36 -16.80 -12.48
C LYS A 194 -3.35 -18.31 -12.23
N SER A 195 -3.77 -18.75 -11.05
CA SER A 195 -4.07 -20.17 -10.84
C SER A 195 -5.07 -20.60 -11.89
N LYS A 196 -4.71 -21.60 -12.70
CA LYS A 196 -5.70 -22.23 -13.59
C LYS A 196 -6.75 -22.85 -12.67
N LYS A 197 -7.98 -22.35 -12.75
CA LYS A 197 -9.15 -23.00 -12.16
C LYS A 197 -9.42 -24.29 -12.89
#